data_a2618d19db124406286d8097eec7e9b2
#
_entry.id   a2618d19db124406286d8097eec7e9b2
#
_cell.length_a   1.000
_cell.length_b   1.000
_cell.length_c   1.000
_cell.angle_alpha   90.00
_cell.angle_beta   90.00
_cell.angle_gamma   90.00
#
_symmetry.space_group_name_H-M   'P 1'
#
loop_
_entity.id
_entity.type
_entity.pdbx_description
1 polymer ?
#
loop_
_entity_poly.entity_id
_entity_poly.type
_entity_poly.pdbx_seq_one_letter_code
_entity_poly.pdbx_strand_id
1 'polypeptide(L)'
;PAMMENAMSTHPAVMLAAAVGMPDAYAGEVPICFLQLQKGHETSVEELQQHAQNTIDERPAWPKIIQVIDEIPLTTVGKIYKPSLRCEAVKLKVTDLVQNELSLTNSKIDVVARGKRGMQVTVTLAPEGQSRVSDLEKALAAYLFEGRVLLASENIIE
;
A
#
# COMPACT_ATOMS: atom_id res chain seq x y z
N PRO A 1 4.74 -0.40 14.86
CA PRO A 1 5.48 0.32 13.81
C PRO A 1 6.93 0.62 14.19
N ALA A 2 7.16 1.17 15.38
CA ALA A 2 8.53 1.55 15.80
C ALA A 2 9.48 0.34 15.86
N MET A 3 9.01 -0.80 16.33
CA MET A 3 9.81 -2.03 16.40
C MET A 3 10.24 -2.47 15.00
N MET A 4 9.32 -2.46 14.03
CA MET A 4 9.60 -2.81 12.64
C MET A 4 10.57 -1.81 12.00
N GLU A 5 10.30 -0.52 12.16
CA GLU A 5 11.14 0.55 11.62
C GLU A 5 12.56 0.47 12.17
N ASN A 6 12.71 0.27 13.48
CA ASN A 6 14.01 0.13 14.12
C ASN A 6 14.76 -1.12 13.61
N ALA A 7 14.08 -2.25 13.53
CA ALA A 7 14.66 -3.49 13.05
C ALA A 7 15.16 -3.39 11.62
N MET A 8 14.34 -2.84 10.72
CA MET A 8 14.72 -2.70 9.32
C MET A 8 15.85 -1.69 9.11
N SER A 9 15.91 -0.65 9.94
CA SER A 9 16.97 0.35 9.89
C SER A 9 18.36 -0.20 10.26
N THR A 10 18.43 -1.37 10.88
CA THR A 10 19.71 -2.03 11.18
C THR A 10 20.34 -2.71 9.96
N HIS A 11 19.58 -2.89 8.86
CA HIS A 11 20.13 -3.47 7.64
C HIS A 11 21.04 -2.44 6.95
N PRO A 12 22.26 -2.84 6.53
CA PRO A 12 23.22 -1.89 5.94
C PRO A 12 22.75 -1.20 4.66
N ALA A 13 21.89 -1.84 3.88
CA ALA A 13 21.36 -1.27 2.64
C ALA A 13 20.19 -0.30 2.86
N VAL A 14 19.60 -0.24 4.07
CA VAL A 14 18.42 0.58 4.35
C VAL A 14 18.84 1.95 4.88
N MET A 15 18.37 3.00 4.18
CA MET A 15 18.55 4.38 4.62
C MET A 15 17.41 4.83 5.53
N LEU A 16 16.17 4.58 5.12
CA LEU A 16 14.97 4.93 5.87
C LEU A 16 13.96 3.78 5.81
N ALA A 17 13.26 3.57 6.91
CA ALA A 17 12.17 2.58 7.01
C ALA A 17 10.93 3.23 7.61
N ALA A 18 9.77 2.95 7.06
CA ALA A 18 8.50 3.45 7.55
C ALA A 18 7.45 2.34 7.52
N ALA A 19 6.86 2.04 8.66
CA ALA A 19 5.82 1.05 8.80
C ALA A 19 4.45 1.72 8.91
N VAL A 20 3.50 1.25 8.11
CA VAL A 20 2.10 1.71 8.15
C VAL A 20 1.18 0.49 8.07
N GLY A 21 -0.09 0.67 8.44
CA GLY A 21 -1.11 -0.35 8.23
C GLY A 21 -1.61 -0.33 6.80
N MET A 22 -1.67 -1.51 6.18
CA MET A 22 -2.33 -1.69 4.88
C MET A 22 -3.70 -2.33 5.15
N PRO A 23 -4.78 -1.84 4.51
CA PRO A 23 -6.11 -2.41 4.73
C PRO A 23 -6.17 -3.89 4.38
N ASP A 24 -6.89 -4.65 5.22
CA ASP A 24 -7.10 -6.08 5.03
C ASP A 24 -8.56 -6.42 5.38
N ALA A 25 -9.20 -7.22 4.55
CA ALA A 25 -10.62 -7.55 4.70
C ALA A 25 -10.92 -8.37 5.97
N TYR A 26 -9.96 -9.12 6.47
CA TYR A 26 -10.14 -9.98 7.65
C TYR A 26 -9.58 -9.36 8.92
N ALA A 27 -8.35 -8.90 8.86
CA ALA A 27 -7.64 -8.37 10.03
C ALA A 27 -7.90 -6.88 10.29
N GLY A 28 -8.57 -6.18 9.36
CA GLY A 28 -8.71 -4.73 9.37
C GLY A 28 -7.48 -4.06 8.79
N GLU A 29 -6.31 -4.32 9.35
CA GLU A 29 -5.02 -3.86 8.85
C GLU A 29 -3.94 -4.93 9.03
N VAL A 30 -2.98 -4.94 8.10
CA VAL A 30 -1.75 -5.73 8.22
C VAL A 30 -0.54 -4.80 8.03
N PRO A 31 0.61 -5.09 8.66
CA PRO A 31 1.75 -4.19 8.55
C PRO A 31 2.43 -4.28 7.20
N ILE A 32 2.69 -3.12 6.60
CA ILE A 32 3.54 -2.96 5.42
C ILE A 32 4.70 -2.04 5.78
N CYS A 33 5.90 -2.37 5.29
CA CYS A 33 7.09 -1.57 5.49
C CYS A 33 7.56 -0.99 4.17
N PHE A 34 7.62 0.33 4.10
CA PHE A 34 8.26 1.05 2.99
C PHE A 34 9.72 1.29 3.34
N LEU A 35 10.60 1.03 2.38
CA LEU A 35 12.04 1.20 2.56
C LEU A 35 12.62 2.06 1.46
N GLN A 36 13.51 2.96 1.87
CA GLN A 36 14.40 3.69 0.97
C GLN A 36 15.81 3.16 1.19
N LEU A 37 16.44 2.70 0.12
CA LEU A 37 17.78 2.12 0.20
C LEU A 37 18.86 3.21 0.20
N GLN A 38 20.00 2.89 0.79
CA GLN A 38 21.20 3.72 0.69
C GLN A 38 21.60 3.83 -0.78
N LYS A 39 22.07 5.00 -1.19
CA LYS A 39 22.50 5.25 -2.55
C LYS A 39 23.61 4.28 -2.95
N GLY A 40 23.41 3.60 -4.09
CA GLY A 40 24.38 2.63 -4.58
C GLY A 40 24.29 1.24 -3.97
N HIS A 41 23.35 1.02 -3.05
CA HIS A 41 23.10 -0.29 -2.44
C HIS A 41 21.94 -0.99 -3.14
N GLU A 42 22.08 -2.29 -3.32
CA GLU A 42 21.04 -3.17 -3.85
C GLU A 42 20.80 -4.33 -2.89
N THR A 43 19.56 -4.76 -2.78
CA THR A 43 19.17 -5.92 -1.99
C THR A 43 17.86 -6.47 -2.53
N SER A 44 17.54 -7.72 -2.24
CA SER A 44 16.28 -8.33 -2.63
C SER A 44 15.23 -8.20 -1.52
N VAL A 45 13.97 -8.27 -1.91
CA VAL A 45 12.85 -8.30 -0.95
C VAL A 45 12.99 -9.53 -0.04
N GLU A 46 13.42 -10.65 -0.58
CA GLU A 46 13.64 -11.90 0.17
C GLU A 46 14.69 -11.71 1.26
N GLU A 47 15.79 -11.05 0.97
CA GLU A 47 16.84 -10.73 1.93
C GLU A 47 16.31 -9.81 3.03
N LEU A 48 15.54 -8.80 2.67
CA LEU A 48 14.93 -7.87 3.61
C LEU A 48 13.90 -8.57 4.51
N GLN A 49 13.09 -9.46 3.96
CA GLN A 49 12.16 -10.29 4.74
C GLN A 49 12.90 -11.17 5.73
N GLN A 50 13.98 -11.80 5.28
CA GLN A 50 14.80 -12.63 6.16
C GLN A 50 15.43 -11.82 7.30
N HIS A 51 15.89 -10.60 7.00
CA HIS A 51 16.42 -9.69 8.00
C HIS A 51 15.35 -9.34 9.05
N ALA A 52 14.12 -9.06 8.62
CA ALA A 52 13.01 -8.78 9.54
C ALA A 52 12.73 -9.98 10.45
N GLN A 53 12.67 -11.17 9.90
CA GLN A 53 12.43 -12.40 10.66
C GLN A 53 13.55 -12.70 11.67
N ASN A 54 14.80 -12.38 11.32
CA ASN A 54 15.95 -12.59 12.20
C ASN A 54 16.06 -11.54 13.30
N THR A 55 15.50 -10.35 13.09
CA THR A 55 15.67 -9.20 13.98
C THR A 55 14.45 -8.94 14.85
N ILE A 56 13.25 -9.29 14.38
CA ILE A 56 12.00 -9.09 15.13
C ILE A 56 11.55 -10.42 15.73
N ASP A 57 11.52 -10.48 17.07
CA ASP A 57 11.16 -11.70 17.79
C ASP A 57 9.66 -12.02 17.71
N GLU A 58 8.83 -10.99 17.60
CA GLU A 58 7.37 -11.15 17.55
C GLU A 58 6.85 -11.29 16.12
N ARG A 59 6.38 -12.49 15.75
CA ARG A 59 5.82 -12.76 14.42
C ARG A 59 4.76 -11.76 13.95
N PRO A 60 3.80 -11.33 14.79
CA PRO A 60 2.80 -10.35 14.35
C PRO A 60 3.39 -8.99 13.98
N ALA A 61 4.62 -8.69 14.40
CA ALA A 61 5.33 -7.47 14.06
C ALA A 61 6.17 -7.60 12.78
N TRP A 62 6.19 -8.79 12.15
CA TRP A 62 6.85 -8.96 10.85
C TRP A 62 6.07 -8.23 9.76
N PRO A 63 6.73 -7.53 8.82
CA PRO A 63 6.03 -6.92 7.72
C PRO A 63 5.37 -7.98 6.84
N LYS A 64 4.09 -7.77 6.52
CA LYS A 64 3.37 -8.62 5.58
C LYS A 64 3.90 -8.42 4.17
N ILE A 65 4.21 -7.16 3.85
CA ILE A 65 4.78 -6.73 2.57
C ILE A 65 5.92 -5.78 2.85
N ILE A 66 7.01 -5.91 2.09
CA ILE A 66 8.09 -4.93 2.04
C ILE A 66 8.06 -4.29 0.67
N GLN A 67 7.98 -2.96 0.65
CA GLN A 67 7.96 -2.17 -0.59
C GLN A 67 9.14 -1.21 -0.60
N VAL A 68 10.07 -1.44 -1.52
CA VAL A 68 11.19 -0.51 -1.75
C VAL A 68 10.71 0.61 -2.65
N ILE A 69 10.93 1.84 -2.23
CA ILE A 69 10.57 3.05 -2.99
C ILE A 69 11.80 3.93 -3.14
N ASP A 70 11.77 4.82 -4.13
CA ASP A 70 12.92 5.69 -4.43
C ASP A 70 13.19 6.68 -3.31
N GLU A 71 12.13 7.24 -2.73
CA GLU A 71 12.25 8.25 -1.68
C GLU A 71 11.07 8.18 -0.72
N ILE A 72 11.35 8.09 0.57
CA ILE A 72 10.33 8.17 1.61
C ILE A 72 9.98 9.66 1.85
N PRO A 73 8.69 10.03 1.76
CA PRO A 73 8.30 11.43 1.98
C PRO A 73 8.61 11.90 3.40
N LEU A 74 9.17 13.09 3.50
CA LEU A 74 9.53 13.71 4.77
C LEU A 74 8.77 15.04 4.94
N THR A 75 8.51 15.41 6.20
CA THR A 75 8.01 16.74 6.54
C THR A 75 9.13 17.76 6.41
N THR A 76 8.79 19.06 6.48
CA THR A 76 9.76 20.15 6.45
C THR A 76 10.81 20.07 7.56
N VAL A 77 10.50 19.39 8.66
CA VAL A 77 11.41 19.20 9.78
C VAL A 77 12.10 17.83 9.77
N GLY A 78 11.99 17.10 8.67
CA GLY A 78 12.71 15.84 8.46
C GLY A 78 12.07 14.59 9.05
N LYS A 79 10.82 14.66 9.49
CA LYS A 79 10.09 13.47 9.97
C LYS A 79 9.40 12.76 8.83
N ILE A 80 9.27 11.44 8.91
CA ILE A 80 8.56 10.65 7.90
C ILE A 80 7.10 11.10 7.82
N TYR A 81 6.64 11.41 6.60
CA TYR A 81 5.27 11.83 6.35
C TYR A 81 4.38 10.62 6.05
N LYS A 82 3.87 9.99 7.10
CA LYS A 82 3.11 8.74 7.00
C LYS A 82 1.77 8.84 6.25
N PRO A 83 1.03 9.97 6.23
CA PRO A 83 -0.23 10.02 5.46
C PRO A 83 -0.07 9.67 3.98
N SER A 84 1.00 10.12 3.32
CA SER A 84 1.28 9.75 1.93
C SER A 84 1.52 8.25 1.79
N LEU A 85 2.26 7.65 2.73
CA LEU A 85 2.55 6.21 2.71
C LEU A 85 1.29 5.37 2.95
N ARG A 86 0.37 5.84 3.78
CA ARG A 86 -0.92 5.17 3.98
C ARG A 86 -1.74 5.19 2.70
N CYS A 87 -1.74 6.29 1.95
CA CYS A 87 -2.38 6.35 0.64
C CYS A 87 -1.75 5.37 -0.34
N GLU A 88 -0.42 5.27 -0.36
CA GLU A 88 0.29 4.30 -1.19
C GLU A 88 -0.04 2.85 -0.81
N ALA A 89 -0.13 2.55 0.48
CA ALA A 89 -0.51 1.22 0.96
C ALA A 89 -1.93 0.84 0.50
N VAL A 90 -2.88 1.76 0.62
CA VAL A 90 -4.26 1.55 0.14
C VAL A 90 -4.26 1.35 -1.38
N LYS A 91 -3.52 2.15 -2.11
CA LYS A 91 -3.42 2.05 -3.58
C LYS A 91 -2.84 0.69 -4.01
N LEU A 92 -1.81 0.20 -3.32
CA LEU A 92 -1.24 -1.12 -3.57
C LEU A 92 -2.27 -2.22 -3.36
N LYS A 93 -3.03 -2.15 -2.27
CA LYS A 93 -4.06 -3.14 -1.94
C LYS A 93 -5.20 -3.13 -2.96
N VAL A 94 -5.68 -1.95 -3.33
CA VAL A 94 -6.77 -1.81 -4.30
C VAL A 94 -6.32 -2.22 -5.69
N THR A 95 -5.08 -1.91 -6.08
CA THR A 95 -4.51 -2.35 -7.35
C THR A 95 -4.47 -3.88 -7.43
N ASP A 96 -4.03 -4.54 -6.36
CA ASP A 96 -4.02 -6.00 -6.30
C ASP A 96 -5.43 -6.58 -6.43
N LEU A 97 -6.39 -6.01 -5.71
CA LEU A 97 -7.79 -6.43 -5.76
C LEU A 97 -8.36 -6.30 -7.18
N VAL A 98 -8.15 -5.17 -7.82
CA VAL A 98 -8.68 -4.87 -9.15
C VAL A 98 -8.02 -5.73 -10.22
N GLN A 99 -6.70 -5.82 -10.22
CA GLN A 99 -5.95 -6.50 -11.28
C GLN A 99 -5.86 -8.01 -11.09
N ASN A 100 -5.64 -8.48 -9.87
CA ASN A 100 -5.37 -9.89 -9.62
C ASN A 100 -6.62 -10.66 -9.18
N GLU A 101 -7.45 -10.13 -8.31
CA GLU A 101 -8.65 -10.82 -7.85
C GLU A 101 -9.83 -10.69 -8.82
N LEU A 102 -10.03 -9.50 -9.41
CA LEU A 102 -11.13 -9.24 -10.32
C LEU A 102 -10.73 -9.23 -11.80
N SER A 103 -9.44 -9.35 -12.08
CA SER A 103 -8.88 -9.38 -13.45
C SER A 103 -9.26 -8.18 -14.31
N LEU A 104 -9.40 -7.02 -13.71
CA LEU A 104 -9.72 -5.77 -14.41
C LEU A 104 -8.41 -5.03 -14.70
N THR A 105 -8.09 -4.84 -15.98
CA THR A 105 -6.81 -4.30 -16.41
C THR A 105 -6.84 -2.83 -16.84
N ASN A 106 -8.02 -2.34 -17.27
CA ASN A 106 -8.15 -0.97 -17.75
C ASN A 106 -8.92 -0.14 -16.72
N SER A 107 -8.19 0.34 -15.71
CA SER A 107 -8.78 1.08 -14.59
C SER A 107 -7.83 2.16 -14.09
N LYS A 108 -8.40 3.16 -13.44
CA LYS A 108 -7.66 4.22 -12.75
C LYS A 108 -8.04 4.20 -11.27
N ILE A 109 -7.04 4.24 -10.40
CA ILE A 109 -7.23 4.20 -8.96
C ILE A 109 -6.71 5.50 -8.34
N ASP A 110 -7.60 6.23 -7.66
CA ASP A 110 -7.28 7.44 -6.94
C ASP A 110 -7.52 7.23 -5.45
N VAL A 111 -6.55 7.59 -4.62
CA VAL A 111 -6.65 7.49 -3.16
C VAL A 111 -6.34 8.85 -2.55
N VAL A 112 -7.26 9.36 -1.73
CA VAL A 112 -7.10 10.63 -1.02
C VAL A 112 -7.38 10.47 0.46
N ALA A 113 -6.57 11.12 1.30
CA ALA A 113 -6.74 11.11 2.75
C ALA A 113 -7.78 12.16 3.16
N ARG A 114 -9.06 11.82 3.02
CA ARG A 114 -10.17 12.68 3.41
C ARG A 114 -11.43 11.86 3.67
N GLY A 115 -12.50 12.52 4.10
CA GLY A 115 -13.79 11.91 4.36
C GLY A 115 -13.93 11.40 5.79
N LYS A 116 -15.13 10.91 6.12
CA LYS A 116 -15.48 10.47 7.49
C LYS A 116 -14.65 9.30 7.97
N ARG A 117 -14.20 8.44 7.05
CA ARG A 117 -13.39 7.26 7.36
C ARG A 117 -11.89 7.53 7.22
N GLY A 118 -11.49 8.78 6.91
CA GLY A 118 -10.10 9.18 6.81
C GLY A 118 -9.41 8.87 5.49
N MET A 119 -10.04 8.07 4.62
CA MET A 119 -9.46 7.66 3.35
C MET A 119 -10.59 7.42 2.34
N GLN A 120 -10.45 8.01 1.15
CA GLN A 120 -11.38 7.79 0.04
C GLN A 120 -10.66 7.16 -1.14
N VAL A 121 -11.23 6.08 -1.66
CA VAL A 121 -10.72 5.37 -2.83
C VAL A 121 -11.74 5.51 -3.96
N THR A 122 -11.28 5.96 -5.12
CA THR A 122 -12.10 6.01 -6.32
C THR A 122 -11.45 5.13 -7.39
N VAL A 123 -12.18 4.13 -7.85
CA VAL A 123 -11.76 3.27 -8.96
C VAL A 123 -12.60 3.62 -10.16
N THR A 124 -11.97 4.06 -11.24
CA THR A 124 -12.64 4.37 -12.50
C THR A 124 -12.36 3.24 -13.47
N LEU A 125 -13.41 2.56 -13.91
CA LEU A 125 -13.31 1.46 -14.87
C LEU A 125 -13.55 1.96 -16.29
N ALA A 126 -12.92 1.33 -17.26
CA ALA A 126 -13.23 1.51 -18.66
C ALA A 126 -14.68 1.03 -18.94
N PRO A 127 -15.31 1.50 -20.02
CA PRO A 127 -16.71 1.13 -20.32
C PRO A 127 -16.98 -0.37 -20.39
N GLU A 128 -16.02 -1.17 -20.84
CA GLU A 128 -16.12 -2.63 -20.87
C GLU A 128 -16.19 -3.27 -19.49
N GLY A 129 -15.84 -2.54 -18.44
CA GLY A 129 -15.92 -3.01 -17.05
C GLY A 129 -17.28 -2.84 -16.39
N GLN A 130 -18.29 -2.35 -17.10
CA GLN A 130 -19.63 -2.07 -16.55
C GLN A 130 -20.24 -3.25 -15.80
N SER A 131 -20.09 -4.46 -16.31
CA SER A 131 -20.64 -5.67 -15.69
C SER A 131 -19.97 -6.04 -14.37
N ARG A 132 -18.81 -5.44 -14.07
CA ARG A 132 -18.02 -5.74 -12.86
C ARG A 132 -18.15 -4.67 -11.77
N VAL A 133 -18.88 -3.58 -12.03
CA VAL A 133 -19.04 -2.48 -11.06
C VAL A 133 -19.59 -2.97 -9.73
N SER A 134 -20.66 -3.77 -9.76
CA SER A 134 -21.27 -4.30 -8.53
C SER A 134 -20.32 -5.21 -7.75
N ASP A 135 -19.57 -6.07 -8.43
CA ASP A 135 -18.58 -6.95 -7.80
C ASP A 135 -17.49 -6.14 -7.10
N LEU A 136 -17.00 -5.10 -7.77
CA LEU A 136 -15.97 -4.24 -7.22
C LEU A 136 -16.49 -3.42 -6.03
N GLU A 137 -17.70 -2.89 -6.12
CA GLU A 137 -18.32 -2.16 -5.01
C GLU A 137 -18.44 -3.05 -3.76
N LYS A 138 -18.86 -4.30 -3.93
CA LYS A 138 -18.94 -5.27 -2.84
C LYS A 138 -17.57 -5.58 -2.24
N ALA A 139 -16.57 -5.76 -3.10
CA ALA A 139 -15.21 -6.04 -2.65
C ALA A 139 -14.63 -4.87 -1.85
N LEU A 140 -14.83 -3.63 -2.31
CA LEU A 140 -14.36 -2.44 -1.59
C LEU A 140 -15.08 -2.22 -0.26
N ALA A 141 -16.35 -2.63 -0.16
CA ALA A 141 -17.12 -2.48 1.07
C ALA A 141 -16.59 -3.32 2.24
N ALA A 142 -15.77 -4.32 1.97
CA ALA A 142 -15.15 -5.15 3.01
C ALA A 142 -14.04 -4.43 3.79
N TYR A 143 -13.60 -3.26 3.30
CA TYR A 143 -12.49 -2.50 3.88
C TYR A 143 -12.98 -1.28 4.67
N LEU A 144 -12.10 -0.72 5.50
CA LEU A 144 -12.44 0.41 6.38
C LEU A 144 -12.46 1.77 5.69
N PHE A 145 -11.93 1.87 4.46
CA PHE A 145 -11.97 3.13 3.70
C PHE A 145 -13.31 3.32 2.98
N GLU A 146 -13.57 4.54 2.50
CA GLU A 146 -14.71 4.81 1.63
C GLU A 146 -14.34 4.45 0.18
N GLY A 147 -15.05 3.48 -0.39
CA GLY A 147 -14.82 3.03 -1.76
C GLY A 147 -15.91 3.49 -2.71
N ARG A 148 -15.51 3.93 -3.90
CA ARG A 148 -16.43 4.37 -4.94
C ARG A 148 -15.95 3.87 -6.30
N VAL A 149 -16.89 3.41 -7.13
CA VAL A 149 -16.60 2.94 -8.48
C VAL A 149 -17.30 3.83 -9.50
N LEU A 150 -16.55 4.30 -10.48
CA LEU A 150 -17.04 5.12 -11.58
C LEU A 150 -16.77 4.41 -12.91
N LEU A 151 -17.58 4.73 -13.92
CA LEU A 151 -17.33 4.31 -15.30
C LEU A 151 -16.82 5.50 -16.09
N ALA A 152 -15.73 5.30 -16.83
CA ALA A 152 -15.25 6.28 -17.78
C ALA A 152 -16.15 6.30 -19.02
N SER A 153 -16.27 7.46 -19.68
CA SER A 153 -16.99 7.59 -20.96
C SER A 153 -16.17 7.06 -22.14
N GLU A 154 -14.85 6.93 -21.96
CA GLU A 154 -13.90 6.43 -22.94
C GLU A 154 -12.90 5.49 -22.27
N ASN A 155 -12.17 4.70 -23.07
CA ASN A 155 -11.14 3.83 -22.52
C ASN A 155 -10.05 4.65 -21.82
N ILE A 156 -9.62 4.16 -20.66
CA ILE A 156 -8.52 4.76 -19.90
C ILE A 156 -7.23 4.21 -20.51
N ILE A 157 -6.48 5.10 -21.16
CA ILE A 157 -5.16 4.76 -21.72
C ILE A 157 -4.12 5.57 -20.95
N GLU A 158 -3.20 4.88 -20.36
CA GLU A 158 -2.03 5.50 -19.74
C GLU A 158 -0.76 5.05 -20.43
#